data_9f19a7be226bc8d510d5f2397eec7041
#
_entry.id   9f19a7be226bc8d510d5f2397eec7041
#
_cell.length_a   1.000
_cell.length_b   1.000
_cell.length_c   1.000
_cell.angle_alpha   90.00
_cell.angle_beta   90.00
_cell.angle_gamma   90.00
#
_symmetry.space_group_name_H-M   'P 1'
#
loop_
_entity.id
_entity.type
_entity.pdbx_description
1 polymer ?
#
loop_
_entity_poly.entity_id
_entity_poly.type
_entity_poly.pdbx_seq_one_letter_code
_entity_poly.pdbx_strand_id
1 'polypeptide(L)'
;QIISEIELANMRRQMNDMAAANQSLQQQLVDAQNQPVAEVAEQVVVTDANIAPRTVFFTIGSSELSPREEMNLSYLAAKMKEFPDTQYTVYGYADSATGTPAFNKELSQKRAQAVVNALVKKYGVDSSRLKVDAGGGVDKFGKPIYLNRVVLVESVK
;
A
#
# COMPACT_ATOMS: atom_id res chain seq x y z
N GLN A 1 43.23 18.40 43.96
CA GLN A 1 43.57 19.20 42.80
C GLN A 1 42.34 19.95 42.25
N ILE A 2 42.49 21.20 42.03
CA ILE A 2 41.41 22.03 41.60
C ILE A 2 41.24 21.93 40.09
N ILE A 3 40.06 21.56 39.65
CA ILE A 3 39.67 21.66 38.23
C ILE A 3 39.63 23.15 37.91
N SER A 4 40.30 23.57 36.87
CA SER A 4 40.31 24.99 36.52
C SER A 4 38.90 25.47 36.17
N GLU A 5 38.66 26.73 36.45
CA GLU A 5 37.36 27.34 36.09
C GLU A 5 37.11 27.25 34.60
N ILE A 6 38.17 27.29 33.79
CA ILE A 6 38.06 27.16 32.34
C ILE A 6 37.55 25.77 31.96
N GLU A 7 38.10 24.72 32.57
CA GLU A 7 37.64 23.36 32.32
C GLU A 7 36.20 23.16 32.73
N LEU A 8 35.82 23.67 33.89
CA LEU A 8 34.44 23.58 34.35
C LEU A 8 33.48 24.33 33.44
N ALA A 9 33.88 25.51 32.98
CA ALA A 9 33.07 26.28 32.04
C ALA A 9 32.93 25.56 30.69
N ASN A 10 33.98 24.92 30.23
CA ASN A 10 33.96 24.13 28.99
C ASN A 10 33.02 22.94 29.10
N MET A 11 33.05 22.24 30.25
CA MET A 11 32.15 21.12 30.48
C MET A 11 30.69 21.56 30.51
N ARG A 12 30.39 22.66 31.16
CA ARG A 12 29.03 23.22 31.17
C ARG A 12 28.60 23.61 29.79
N ARG A 13 29.47 24.23 29.00
CA ARG A 13 29.15 24.59 27.61
C ARG A 13 28.85 23.36 26.77
N GLN A 14 29.63 22.31 26.89
CA GLN A 14 29.39 21.06 26.22
C GLN A 14 28.03 20.46 26.57
N MET A 15 27.70 20.47 27.87
CA MET A 15 26.41 19.97 28.33
C MET A 15 25.25 20.78 27.79
N ASN A 16 25.39 22.11 27.76
CA ASN A 16 24.37 22.99 27.22
C ASN A 16 24.22 22.78 25.71
N ASP A 17 25.32 22.62 25.00
CA ASP A 17 25.30 22.39 23.55
C ASP A 17 24.61 21.05 23.25
N MET A 18 24.89 20.01 24.05
CA MET A 18 24.26 18.71 23.87
C MET A 18 22.75 18.79 24.17
N ALA A 19 22.36 19.51 25.22
CA ALA A 19 20.96 19.68 25.55
C ALA A 19 20.23 20.44 24.45
N ALA A 20 20.83 21.48 23.90
CA ALA A 20 20.25 22.25 22.81
C ALA A 20 20.11 21.40 21.54
N ALA A 21 21.13 20.61 21.23
CA ALA A 21 21.10 19.69 20.10
C ALA A 21 20.00 18.63 20.27
N ASN A 22 19.84 18.10 21.47
CA ASN A 22 18.78 17.13 21.75
C ASN A 22 17.39 17.74 21.60
N GLN A 23 17.19 18.93 22.08
CA GLN A 23 15.91 19.63 21.90
C GLN A 23 15.61 19.87 20.42
N SER A 24 16.60 20.29 19.67
CA SER A 24 16.45 20.52 18.24
C SER A 24 16.10 19.23 17.50
N LEU A 25 16.77 18.13 17.84
CA LEU A 25 16.48 16.83 17.24
C LEU A 25 15.07 16.34 17.58
N GLN A 26 14.66 16.52 18.85
CA GLN A 26 13.30 16.14 19.25
C GLN A 26 12.25 16.97 18.52
N GLN A 27 12.48 18.26 18.33
CA GLN A 27 11.56 19.11 17.60
C GLN A 27 11.49 18.72 16.13
N GLN A 28 12.61 18.43 15.52
CA GLN A 28 12.65 17.94 14.14
C GLN A 28 11.89 16.63 13.99
N LEU A 29 12.04 15.73 14.95
CA LEU A 29 11.33 14.45 14.94
C LEU A 29 9.82 14.65 15.04
N VAL A 30 9.37 15.51 15.94
CA VAL A 30 7.94 15.81 16.09
C VAL A 30 7.40 16.44 14.82
N ASP A 31 8.10 17.41 14.24
CA ASP A 31 7.70 18.05 13.01
C ASP A 31 7.64 17.02 11.85
N ALA A 32 8.63 16.13 11.77
CA ALA A 32 8.65 15.09 10.74
C ALA A 32 7.51 14.10 10.90
N GLN A 33 7.11 13.78 12.14
CA GLN A 33 6.00 12.87 12.38
C GLN A 33 4.65 13.51 12.11
N ASN A 34 4.48 14.78 12.43
CA ASN A 34 3.19 15.44 12.35
C ASN A 34 2.88 16.00 10.97
N GLN A 35 3.82 16.71 10.36
CA GLN A 35 3.56 17.40 9.10
C GLN A 35 3.37 16.47 7.90
N PRO A 36 4.27 15.52 7.62
CA PRO A 36 4.09 14.66 6.46
C PRO A 36 2.82 13.82 6.52
N VAL A 37 2.50 13.31 7.71
CA VAL A 37 1.28 12.50 7.89
C VAL A 37 0.04 13.36 7.69
N ALA A 38 0.02 14.57 8.25
CA ALA A 38 -1.12 15.47 8.11
C ALA A 38 -1.33 15.89 6.65
N GLU A 39 -0.26 16.25 5.97
CA GLU A 39 -0.34 16.64 4.56
C GLU A 39 -0.81 15.50 3.68
N VAL A 40 -0.23 14.31 3.86
CA VAL A 40 -0.62 13.13 3.09
C VAL A 40 -2.07 12.75 3.38
N ALA A 41 -2.47 12.78 4.65
CA ALA A 41 -3.84 12.48 5.03
C ALA A 41 -4.82 13.48 4.42
N GLU A 42 -4.51 14.76 4.44
CA GLU A 42 -5.35 15.78 3.84
C GLU A 42 -5.47 15.59 2.33
N GLN A 43 -4.36 15.34 1.66
CA GLN A 43 -4.36 15.12 0.22
C GLN A 43 -5.17 13.89 -0.16
N VAL A 44 -5.06 12.82 0.60
CA VAL A 44 -5.79 11.58 0.32
C VAL A 44 -7.28 11.75 0.61
N VAL A 45 -7.65 12.46 1.67
CA VAL A 45 -9.04 12.58 2.10
C VAL A 45 -9.83 13.58 1.25
N VAL A 46 -9.20 14.67 0.82
CA VAL A 46 -9.94 15.81 0.28
C VAL A 46 -10.28 15.70 -1.19
N THR A 47 -9.51 14.94 -1.99
CA THR A 47 -9.51 15.28 -3.39
C THR A 47 -10.10 14.29 -4.34
N ASP A 48 -10.30 13.00 -3.99
CA ASP A 48 -10.61 12.11 -5.11
C ASP A 48 -11.34 10.83 -4.72
N ALA A 49 -12.46 10.59 -5.38
CA ALA A 49 -13.10 9.27 -5.39
C ALA A 49 -12.27 8.25 -6.16
N ASN A 50 -11.32 8.69 -6.97
CA ASN A 50 -10.40 7.80 -7.68
C ASN A 50 -9.29 7.36 -6.75
N ILE A 51 -9.05 6.07 -6.67
CA ILE A 51 -7.91 5.53 -5.93
C ILE A 51 -6.78 5.26 -6.92
N ALA A 52 -5.54 5.42 -6.44
CA ALA A 52 -4.40 4.90 -7.18
C ALA A 52 -4.57 3.39 -7.35
N PRO A 53 -4.15 2.80 -8.49
CA PRO A 53 -4.26 1.36 -8.66
C PRO A 53 -3.62 0.61 -7.52
N ARG A 54 -4.36 -0.35 -6.96
CA ARG A 54 -3.87 -1.21 -5.88
C ARG A 54 -3.50 -2.55 -6.45
N THR A 55 -2.37 -3.07 -6.00
CA THR A 55 -1.84 -4.35 -6.46
C THR A 55 -1.96 -5.41 -5.39
N VAL A 56 -2.38 -6.60 -5.80
CA VAL A 56 -2.42 -7.79 -4.94
C VAL A 56 -1.62 -8.87 -5.65
N PHE A 57 -0.56 -9.35 -5.01
CA PHE A 57 0.35 -10.32 -5.60
C PHE A 57 -0.01 -11.75 -5.20
N PHE A 58 0.27 -12.69 -6.10
CA PHE A 58 0.00 -14.12 -5.91
C PHE A 58 1.23 -14.94 -6.16
N THR A 59 1.30 -16.10 -5.50
CA THR A 59 2.35 -17.07 -5.77
C THR A 59 2.04 -17.82 -7.06
N ILE A 60 3.06 -18.47 -7.63
CA ILE A 60 2.94 -19.20 -8.89
C ILE A 60 1.83 -20.26 -8.80
N GLY A 61 0.97 -20.28 -9.81
CA GLY A 61 -0.12 -21.23 -9.90
C GLY A 61 -1.22 -21.10 -8.86
N SER A 62 -1.19 -20.06 -8.03
CA SER A 62 -2.13 -19.89 -6.92
C SER A 62 -3.05 -18.68 -7.12
N SER A 63 -4.28 -18.81 -6.64
CA SER A 63 -5.24 -17.71 -6.51
C SER A 63 -5.63 -17.48 -5.05
N GLU A 64 -4.82 -17.97 -4.12
CA GLU A 64 -5.07 -17.77 -2.69
C GLU A 64 -4.44 -16.47 -2.21
N LEU A 65 -5.19 -15.74 -1.38
CA LEU A 65 -4.73 -14.49 -0.79
C LEU A 65 -3.89 -14.79 0.45
N SER A 66 -2.68 -14.23 0.49
CA SER A 66 -1.86 -14.29 1.70
C SER A 66 -2.41 -13.34 2.76
N PRO A 67 -2.07 -13.54 4.05
CA PRO A 67 -2.52 -12.61 5.10
C PRO A 67 -2.10 -11.16 4.84
N ARG A 68 -0.92 -10.95 4.27
CA ARG A 68 -0.45 -9.61 3.92
C ARG A 68 -1.33 -8.97 2.85
N GLU A 69 -1.74 -9.73 1.87
CA GLU A 69 -2.60 -9.23 0.80
C GLU A 69 -4.03 -9.02 1.30
N GLU A 70 -4.51 -9.85 2.21
CA GLU A 70 -5.80 -9.64 2.84
C GLU A 70 -5.83 -8.33 3.65
N MET A 71 -4.77 -8.03 4.37
CA MET A 71 -4.64 -6.76 5.08
C MET A 71 -4.70 -5.58 4.10
N ASN A 72 -4.00 -5.69 2.98
CA ASN A 72 -4.01 -4.68 1.93
C ASN A 72 -5.45 -4.46 1.42
N LEU A 73 -6.19 -5.54 1.22
CA LEU A 73 -7.59 -5.45 0.78
C LEU A 73 -8.50 -4.82 1.83
N SER A 74 -8.23 -5.02 3.12
CA SER A 74 -9.02 -4.39 4.18
C SER A 74 -8.92 -2.87 4.13
N TYR A 75 -7.72 -2.33 3.87
CA TYR A 75 -7.52 -0.90 3.70
C TYR A 75 -8.20 -0.39 2.43
N LEU A 76 -8.12 -1.17 1.36
CA LEU A 76 -8.79 -0.82 0.12
C LEU A 76 -10.31 -0.78 0.29
N ALA A 77 -10.88 -1.76 1.00
CA ALA A 77 -12.31 -1.81 1.26
C ALA A 77 -12.78 -0.61 2.09
N ALA A 78 -11.99 -0.22 3.08
CA ALA A 78 -12.29 0.98 3.87
C ALA A 78 -12.35 2.22 2.99
N LYS A 79 -11.42 2.33 2.05
CA LYS A 79 -11.40 3.44 1.09
C LYS A 79 -12.60 3.41 0.17
N MET A 80 -12.98 2.24 -0.30
CA MET A 80 -14.16 2.07 -1.16
C MET A 80 -15.45 2.49 -0.45
N LYS A 81 -15.55 2.26 0.85
CA LYS A 81 -16.72 2.66 1.63
C LYS A 81 -16.83 4.16 1.82
N GLU A 82 -15.72 4.89 1.78
CA GLU A 82 -15.74 6.35 1.84
C GLU A 82 -16.37 6.97 0.61
N PHE A 83 -16.36 6.28 -0.52
CA PHE A 83 -16.89 6.76 -1.79
C PHE A 83 -17.91 5.76 -2.34
N PRO A 84 -19.10 5.68 -1.75
CA PRO A 84 -20.04 4.58 -2.04
C PRO A 84 -20.58 4.55 -3.46
N ASP A 85 -20.50 5.64 -4.19
CA ASP A 85 -21.01 5.73 -5.57
C ASP A 85 -19.95 5.40 -6.62
N THR A 86 -18.71 5.20 -6.23
CA THR A 86 -17.62 4.91 -7.15
C THR A 86 -17.57 3.43 -7.49
N GLN A 87 -17.39 3.13 -8.76
CA GLN A 87 -17.23 1.76 -9.24
C GLN A 87 -15.77 1.43 -9.49
N TYR A 88 -15.44 0.15 -9.41
CA TYR A 88 -14.06 -0.32 -9.50
C TYR A 88 -13.98 -1.50 -10.45
N THR A 89 -12.87 -1.61 -11.18
CA THR A 89 -12.57 -2.77 -12.01
C THR A 89 -11.41 -3.54 -11.38
N VAL A 90 -11.57 -4.86 -11.33
CA VAL A 90 -10.58 -5.77 -10.76
C VAL A 90 -9.98 -6.57 -11.91
N TYR A 91 -8.73 -6.26 -12.26
CA TYR A 91 -8.00 -6.89 -13.35
C TYR A 91 -7.11 -8.01 -12.82
N GLY A 92 -7.38 -9.24 -13.21
CA GLY A 92 -6.54 -10.37 -12.83
C GLY A 92 -5.53 -10.70 -13.93
N TYR A 93 -4.30 -11.06 -13.53
CA TYR A 93 -3.22 -11.41 -14.45
C TYR A 93 -2.45 -12.62 -13.94
N ALA A 94 -1.85 -13.35 -14.87
CA ALA A 94 -0.89 -14.41 -14.59
C ALA A 94 0.39 -14.14 -15.39
N ASP A 95 1.53 -14.72 -14.97
CA ASP A 95 2.73 -14.54 -15.75
C ASP A 95 2.71 -15.46 -16.99
N SER A 96 3.10 -14.93 -18.14
CA SER A 96 3.09 -15.67 -19.39
C SER A 96 4.27 -16.64 -19.52
N ALA A 97 5.25 -16.56 -18.62
CA ALA A 97 6.42 -17.43 -18.63
C ALA A 97 6.14 -18.81 -18.06
N THR A 98 5.02 -18.99 -17.34
CA THR A 98 4.63 -20.29 -16.78
C THR A 98 3.22 -20.64 -17.22
N GLY A 99 2.93 -21.94 -17.30
CA GLY A 99 1.61 -22.43 -17.69
C GLY A 99 1.31 -22.27 -19.18
N THR A 100 0.07 -22.57 -19.53
CA THR A 100 -0.45 -22.40 -20.90
C THR A 100 -1.33 -21.16 -20.98
N PRO A 101 -1.58 -20.62 -22.18
CA PRO A 101 -2.49 -19.46 -22.29
C PRO A 101 -3.89 -19.73 -21.72
N ALA A 102 -4.44 -20.91 -21.94
CA ALA A 102 -5.76 -21.27 -21.40
C ALA A 102 -5.75 -21.34 -19.88
N PHE A 103 -4.73 -21.97 -19.30
CA PHE A 103 -4.56 -22.05 -17.85
C PHE A 103 -4.38 -20.65 -17.26
N ASN A 104 -3.57 -19.82 -17.88
CA ASN A 104 -3.30 -18.47 -17.39
C ASN A 104 -4.55 -17.59 -17.43
N LYS A 105 -5.37 -17.75 -18.45
CA LYS A 105 -6.65 -17.03 -18.54
C LYS A 105 -7.57 -17.42 -17.39
N GLU A 106 -7.70 -18.70 -17.14
CA GLU A 106 -8.50 -19.20 -16.02
C GLU A 106 -7.94 -18.75 -14.68
N LEU A 107 -6.63 -18.83 -14.49
CA LEU A 107 -5.96 -18.44 -13.26
C LEU A 107 -6.13 -16.93 -13.00
N SER A 108 -6.02 -16.11 -14.04
CA SER A 108 -6.21 -14.67 -13.91
C SER A 108 -7.62 -14.34 -13.47
N GLN A 109 -8.61 -15.06 -13.99
CA GLN A 109 -10.00 -14.91 -13.57
C GLN A 109 -10.19 -15.33 -12.12
N LYS A 110 -9.63 -16.45 -11.71
CA LYS A 110 -9.70 -16.94 -10.32
C LYS A 110 -9.06 -15.96 -9.35
N ARG A 111 -7.96 -15.35 -9.74
CA ARG A 111 -7.28 -14.34 -8.91
C ARG A 111 -8.14 -13.09 -8.73
N ALA A 112 -8.69 -12.58 -9.81
CA ALA A 112 -9.60 -11.44 -9.73
C ALA A 112 -10.84 -11.78 -8.89
N GLN A 113 -11.39 -12.98 -9.07
CA GLN A 113 -12.56 -13.41 -8.32
C GLN A 113 -12.24 -13.58 -6.83
N ALA A 114 -11.03 -14.03 -6.50
CA ALA A 114 -10.59 -14.15 -5.10
C ALA A 114 -10.58 -12.78 -4.42
N VAL A 115 -10.10 -11.76 -5.10
CA VAL A 115 -10.10 -10.38 -4.60
C VAL A 115 -11.53 -9.88 -4.40
N VAL A 116 -12.38 -10.07 -5.39
CA VAL A 116 -13.78 -9.65 -5.32
C VAL A 116 -14.50 -10.37 -4.17
N ASN A 117 -14.30 -11.68 -4.05
CA ASN A 117 -14.92 -12.46 -2.97
C ASN A 117 -14.50 -11.96 -1.60
N ALA A 118 -13.22 -11.64 -1.42
CA ALA A 118 -12.72 -11.10 -0.16
C ALA A 118 -13.35 -9.74 0.14
N LEU A 119 -13.40 -8.85 -0.84
CA LEU A 119 -13.99 -7.53 -0.66
C LEU A 119 -15.47 -7.61 -0.30
N VAL A 120 -16.22 -8.48 -0.96
CA VAL A 120 -17.67 -8.64 -0.73
C VAL A 120 -17.95 -9.37 0.56
N LYS A 121 -17.34 -10.56 0.75
CA LYS A 121 -17.70 -11.46 1.84
C LYS A 121 -17.05 -11.11 3.17
N LYS A 122 -15.78 -10.67 3.13
CA LYS A 122 -15.06 -10.35 4.37
C LYS A 122 -15.21 -8.89 4.77
N TYR A 123 -15.25 -7.99 3.79
CA TYR A 123 -15.18 -6.56 4.08
C TYR A 123 -16.46 -5.81 3.73
N GLY A 124 -17.47 -6.50 3.20
CA GLY A 124 -18.79 -5.92 3.01
C GLY A 124 -18.94 -4.91 1.89
N VAL A 125 -18.07 -4.95 0.88
CA VAL A 125 -18.21 -4.10 -0.31
C VAL A 125 -19.33 -4.66 -1.18
N ASP A 126 -20.17 -3.79 -1.73
CA ASP A 126 -21.27 -4.21 -2.61
C ASP A 126 -20.72 -4.76 -3.92
N SER A 127 -21.13 -5.97 -4.29
CA SER A 127 -20.66 -6.64 -5.49
C SER A 127 -21.02 -5.88 -6.78
N SER A 128 -22.10 -5.12 -6.77
CA SER A 128 -22.50 -4.32 -7.93
C SER A 128 -21.51 -3.21 -8.29
N ARG A 129 -20.61 -2.87 -7.36
CA ARG A 129 -19.59 -1.86 -7.56
C ARG A 129 -18.30 -2.41 -8.14
N LEU A 130 -18.20 -3.74 -8.28
CA LEU A 130 -16.97 -4.42 -8.68
C LEU A 130 -17.17 -5.14 -10.01
N LYS A 131 -16.29 -4.86 -10.97
CA LYS A 131 -16.28 -5.53 -12.26
C LYS A 131 -15.00 -6.34 -12.37
N VAL A 132 -15.11 -7.58 -12.84
CA VAL A 132 -13.96 -8.48 -13.03
C VAL A 132 -13.53 -8.46 -14.48
N ASP A 133 -12.23 -8.33 -14.69
CA ASP A 133 -11.60 -8.46 -16.00
C ASP A 133 -10.42 -9.43 -15.89
N ALA A 134 -10.42 -10.50 -16.68
CA ALA A 134 -9.35 -11.48 -16.67
C ALA A 134 -8.39 -11.20 -17.83
N GLY A 135 -7.20 -10.72 -17.50
CA GLY A 135 -6.19 -10.35 -18.49
C GLY A 135 -5.36 -11.51 -19.03
N GLY A 136 -5.41 -12.68 -18.40
CA GLY A 136 -4.64 -13.86 -18.83
C GLY A 136 -3.17 -13.74 -18.50
N GLY A 137 -2.35 -14.48 -19.25
CA GLY A 137 -0.90 -14.45 -19.11
C GLY A 137 -0.30 -13.20 -19.72
N VAL A 138 0.54 -12.51 -18.97
CA VAL A 138 1.15 -11.24 -19.42
C VAL A 138 2.62 -11.19 -19.01
N ASP A 139 3.37 -10.34 -19.68
CA ASP A 139 4.74 -9.97 -19.29
C ASP A 139 4.93 -8.45 -19.22
N LYS A 140 3.84 -7.71 -19.32
CA LYS A 140 3.86 -6.24 -19.44
C LYS A 140 4.41 -5.52 -18.22
N PHE A 141 4.44 -6.19 -17.07
CA PHE A 141 4.98 -5.61 -15.84
C PHE A 141 6.49 -5.83 -15.69
N GLY A 142 7.08 -6.54 -16.66
CA GLY A 142 8.52 -6.70 -16.71
C GLY A 142 9.08 -7.74 -15.75
N LYS A 143 10.28 -7.47 -15.28
CA LYS A 143 10.98 -8.36 -14.35
C LYS A 143 11.15 -7.69 -13.00
N PRO A 144 11.13 -8.46 -11.88
CA PRO A 144 11.01 -9.93 -11.81
C PRO A 144 9.65 -10.43 -12.30
N ILE A 145 9.62 -11.70 -12.73
CA ILE A 145 8.42 -12.30 -13.33
C ILE A 145 7.22 -12.25 -12.40
N TYR A 146 7.42 -12.35 -11.08
CA TYR A 146 6.33 -12.34 -10.12
C TYR A 146 5.47 -11.07 -10.19
N LEU A 147 5.98 -9.98 -10.75
CA LEU A 147 5.20 -8.76 -10.94
C LEU A 147 3.99 -8.97 -11.86
N ASN A 148 4.01 -10.04 -12.67
CA ASN A 148 2.91 -10.37 -13.57
C ASN A 148 1.88 -11.29 -12.93
N ARG A 149 2.11 -11.78 -11.70
CA ARG A 149 1.16 -12.56 -10.91
C ARG A 149 0.39 -11.63 -9.99
N VAL A 150 -0.45 -10.82 -10.58
CA VAL A 150 -1.00 -9.67 -9.86
C VAL A 150 -2.46 -9.45 -10.21
N VAL A 151 -3.20 -8.89 -9.26
CA VAL A 151 -4.52 -8.32 -9.49
C VAL A 151 -4.41 -6.81 -9.26
N LEU A 152 -4.93 -6.04 -10.21
CA LEU A 152 -5.02 -4.59 -10.08
C LEU A 152 -6.47 -4.20 -9.81
N VAL A 153 -6.66 -3.31 -8.86
CA VAL A 153 -7.98 -2.73 -8.57
C VAL A 153 -7.91 -1.25 -8.88
N GLU A 154 -8.73 -0.81 -9.80
CA GLU A 154 -8.76 0.58 -10.24
C GLU A 154 -10.17 1.14 -10.17
N SER A 155 -10.29 2.42 -9.78
CA SER A 155 -11.56 3.11 -9.83
C SER A 155 -11.94 3.43 -11.29
N VAL A 156 -13.21 3.33 -11.59
CA VAL A 156 -13.75 3.69 -12.91
C VAL A 156 -14.09 5.17 -12.88
N LYS A 157 -13.55 5.90 -13.85
CA LYS A 157 -13.82 7.31 -14.00
C LYS A 157 -15.13 7.57 -14.72
#